data_d4da47deabc21431aad0c7c2183c0e4c
#
_entry.id   d4da47deabc21431aad0c7c2183c0e4c
#
_cell.length_a   1.000
_cell.length_b   1.000
_cell.length_c   1.000
_cell.angle_alpha   90.00
_cell.angle_beta   90.00
_cell.angle_gamma   90.00
#
_symmetry.space_group_name_H-M   'P 1'
#
loop_
_entity.id
_entity.type
_entity.pdbx_description
1 polymer ?
#
loop_
_entity_poly.entity_id
_entity_poly.type
_entity_poly.pdbx_seq_one_letter_code
_entity_poly.pdbx_strand_id
1 'polypeptide(L)'
;MNGNELASELTRAFPGAPGDLHRLHARLAAAAQRDGILDVAYRTVDSPVGPLLLAATEAGLVRVAYASEDHDAVLQALADRISPRVLDSPTRLDAAARELGVYFTGRRHSFDLPLDWRLSAGFRRAVLSHLTEIGYGHTASYAAVARLAGNPKAVRAAATACATNPLPVIVPCHRVIYSDGRIGRYLGGPDAKRALLALEAAA
;
A
#
# COMPACT_ATOMS: atom_id res chain seq x y z
N MET A 1 -15.75 15.16 25.34
CA MET A 1 -14.68 14.35 25.93
C MET A 1 -13.83 13.88 24.77
N ASN A 2 -12.61 14.35 24.67
CA ASN A 2 -11.71 14.06 23.53
C ASN A 2 -11.14 12.65 23.68
N GLY A 3 -10.94 11.94 22.53
CA GLY A 3 -10.41 10.57 22.53
C GLY A 3 -9.09 10.40 23.29
N ASN A 4 -8.29 11.47 23.41
CA ASN A 4 -7.04 11.50 24.18
C ASN A 4 -7.26 11.51 25.72
N GLU A 5 -8.37 12.08 26.19
CA GLU A 5 -8.75 12.05 27.62
C GLU A 5 -9.20 10.67 28.03
N LEU A 6 -9.99 10.00 27.17
CA LEU A 6 -10.45 8.62 27.39
C LEU A 6 -9.26 7.63 27.42
N ALA A 7 -8.31 7.80 26.50
CA ALA A 7 -7.09 6.97 26.47
C ALA A 7 -6.24 7.16 27.74
N SER A 8 -6.13 8.41 28.23
CA SER A 8 -5.40 8.73 29.46
C SER A 8 -6.10 8.18 30.71
N GLU A 9 -7.44 8.22 30.76
CA GLU A 9 -8.22 7.64 31.86
C GLU A 9 -8.15 6.11 31.86
N LEU A 10 -8.25 5.47 30.69
CA LEU A 10 -8.10 4.01 30.56
C LEU A 10 -6.69 3.55 30.97
N THR A 11 -5.65 4.26 30.58
CA THR A 11 -4.27 3.94 30.98
C THR A 11 -4.07 4.11 32.48
N ARG A 12 -4.77 5.06 33.12
CA ARG A 12 -4.71 5.28 34.57
C ARG A 12 -5.53 4.25 35.35
N ALA A 13 -6.66 3.80 34.79
CA ALA A 13 -7.54 2.81 35.39
C ALA A 13 -7.00 1.37 35.26
N PHE A 14 -6.18 1.11 34.25
CA PHE A 14 -5.56 -0.20 34.00
C PHE A 14 -4.03 -0.06 33.88
N PRO A 15 -3.29 0.01 35.02
CA PRO A 15 -1.83 0.08 35.01
C PRO A 15 -1.23 -1.29 34.64
N GLY A 16 -1.45 -1.71 33.41
CA GLY A 16 -0.76 -2.86 32.81
C GLY A 16 0.67 -2.46 32.41
N ALA A 17 1.63 -3.39 32.50
CA ALA A 17 2.95 -3.16 31.93
C ALA A 17 2.81 -2.84 30.43
N PRO A 18 3.68 -1.98 29.83
CA PRO A 18 3.62 -1.63 28.39
C PRO A 18 3.52 -2.83 27.43
N GLY A 19 4.05 -4.00 27.83
CA GLY A 19 3.93 -5.25 27.08
C GLY A 19 2.57 -5.94 27.18
N ASP A 20 1.71 -5.58 28.13
CA ASP A 20 0.41 -6.25 28.31
C ASP A 20 -0.59 -5.85 27.23
N LEU A 21 -0.62 -4.57 26.86
CA LEU A 21 -1.45 -4.07 25.77
C LEU A 21 -1.07 -4.71 24.45
N HIS A 22 0.23 -4.83 24.17
CA HIS A 22 0.71 -5.48 22.94
C HIS A 22 0.31 -6.96 22.90
N ARG A 23 0.47 -7.68 24.01
CA ARG A 23 0.03 -9.10 24.12
C ARG A 23 -1.48 -9.28 23.96
N LEU A 24 -2.27 -8.40 24.57
CA LEU A 24 -3.74 -8.43 24.44
C LEU A 24 -4.17 -8.13 23.01
N HIS A 25 -3.54 -7.15 22.35
CA HIS A 25 -3.78 -6.82 20.96
C HIS A 25 -3.46 -8.01 20.02
N ALA A 26 -2.30 -8.62 20.19
CA ALA A 26 -1.90 -9.80 19.42
C ALA A 26 -2.89 -10.98 19.62
N ARG A 27 -3.36 -11.20 20.86
CA ARG A 27 -4.37 -12.23 21.15
C ARG A 27 -5.71 -11.92 20.51
N LEU A 28 -6.16 -10.65 20.55
CA LEU A 28 -7.39 -10.20 19.88
C LEU A 28 -7.31 -10.42 18.37
N ALA A 29 -6.22 -9.99 17.74
CA ALA A 29 -6.02 -10.15 16.30
C ALA A 29 -5.99 -11.64 15.90
N ALA A 30 -5.30 -12.49 16.66
CA ALA A 30 -5.26 -13.93 16.42
C ALA A 30 -6.64 -14.59 16.63
N ALA A 31 -7.41 -14.18 17.63
CA ALA A 31 -8.78 -14.66 17.83
C ALA A 31 -9.69 -14.23 16.68
N ALA A 32 -9.68 -12.94 16.33
CA ALA A 32 -10.48 -12.40 15.23
C ALA A 32 -10.18 -13.08 13.88
N GLN A 33 -8.92 -13.44 13.65
CA GLN A 33 -8.52 -14.18 12.44
C GLN A 33 -9.04 -15.62 12.45
N ARG A 34 -8.92 -16.34 13.59
CA ARG A 34 -9.45 -17.71 13.71
C ARG A 34 -10.96 -17.78 13.55
N ASP A 35 -11.66 -16.80 14.11
CA ASP A 35 -13.12 -16.72 14.10
C ASP A 35 -13.70 -16.15 12.79
N GLY A 36 -12.83 -15.79 11.81
CA GLY A 36 -13.24 -15.26 10.51
C GLY A 36 -13.86 -13.86 10.56
N ILE A 37 -13.61 -13.10 11.65
CA ILE A 37 -14.18 -11.75 11.84
C ILE A 37 -13.18 -10.62 11.58
N LEU A 38 -11.95 -10.93 11.16
CA LEU A 38 -10.93 -9.97 10.75
C LEU A 38 -11.02 -9.73 9.24
N ASP A 39 -11.63 -8.64 8.82
CA ASP A 39 -11.80 -8.32 7.40
C ASP A 39 -10.56 -7.65 6.81
N VAL A 40 -9.95 -6.71 7.55
CA VAL A 40 -8.76 -5.98 7.12
C VAL A 40 -7.67 -6.09 8.18
N ALA A 41 -6.57 -6.75 7.84
CA ALA A 41 -5.36 -6.75 8.62
C ALA A 41 -4.44 -5.62 8.13
N TYR A 42 -3.75 -4.92 9.04
CA TYR A 42 -2.72 -3.95 8.65
C TYR A 42 -1.44 -4.10 9.47
N ARG A 43 -0.37 -3.54 8.98
CA ARG A 43 0.91 -3.30 9.69
C ARG A 43 1.68 -2.16 9.02
N THR A 44 2.58 -1.55 9.77
CA THR A 44 3.58 -0.62 9.21
C THR A 44 4.92 -1.33 9.06
N VAL A 45 5.64 -1.04 7.98
CA VAL A 45 7.00 -1.52 7.72
C VAL A 45 7.90 -0.35 7.38
N ASP A 46 9.14 -0.39 7.86
CA ASP A 46 10.15 0.60 7.49
C ASP A 46 10.67 0.31 6.07
N SER A 47 10.99 1.39 5.36
CA SER A 47 11.58 1.30 4.02
C SER A 47 12.49 2.49 3.72
N PRO A 48 13.37 2.39 2.69
CA PRO A 48 14.20 3.51 2.25
C PRO A 48 13.42 4.72 1.72
N VAL A 49 12.13 4.54 1.43
CA VAL A 49 11.22 5.61 0.98
C VAL A 49 10.28 6.09 2.10
N GLY A 50 10.63 5.80 3.35
CA GLY A 50 9.84 6.09 4.55
C GLY A 50 8.94 4.93 4.99
N PRO A 51 8.26 5.06 6.13
CA PRO A 51 7.32 4.06 6.62
C PRO A 51 6.18 3.81 5.63
N LEU A 52 5.86 2.54 5.39
CA LEU A 52 4.76 2.11 4.55
C LEU A 52 3.72 1.37 5.38
N LEU A 53 2.47 1.83 5.34
CA LEU A 53 1.33 1.07 5.84
C LEU A 53 0.94 0.04 4.78
N LEU A 54 0.88 -1.22 5.18
CA LEU A 54 0.36 -2.32 4.39
C LEU A 54 -0.99 -2.73 4.95
N ALA A 55 -1.98 -2.96 4.09
CA ALA A 55 -3.25 -3.53 4.50
C ALA A 55 -3.69 -4.64 3.55
N ALA A 56 -4.24 -5.73 4.09
CA ALA A 56 -4.71 -6.88 3.34
C ALA A 56 -6.08 -7.36 3.82
N THR A 57 -6.88 -7.83 2.89
CA THR A 57 -8.10 -8.60 3.15
C THR A 57 -7.78 -10.10 3.01
N GLU A 58 -8.79 -10.95 3.11
CA GLU A 58 -8.64 -12.38 2.81
C GLU A 58 -8.28 -12.62 1.33
N ALA A 59 -8.72 -11.73 0.42
CA ALA A 59 -8.42 -11.84 -1.01
C ALA A 59 -7.00 -11.40 -1.38
N GLY A 60 -6.27 -10.72 -0.50
CA GLY A 60 -4.90 -10.28 -0.73
C GLY A 60 -4.61 -8.85 -0.30
N LEU A 61 -3.45 -8.34 -0.73
CA LEU A 61 -3.02 -6.97 -0.44
C LEU A 61 -3.97 -5.96 -1.11
N VAL A 62 -4.54 -5.05 -0.33
CA VAL A 62 -5.55 -4.08 -0.78
C VAL A 62 -5.06 -2.64 -0.75
N ARG A 63 -4.09 -2.34 0.11
CA ARG A 63 -3.53 -0.99 0.27
C ARG A 63 -2.05 -1.04 0.63
N VAL A 64 -1.28 -0.15 0.01
CA VAL A 64 0.04 0.31 0.45
C VAL A 64 -0.05 1.83 0.54
N ALA A 65 0.32 2.43 1.67
CA ALA A 65 0.27 3.88 1.83
C ALA A 65 1.58 4.43 2.37
N TYR A 66 1.98 5.58 1.86
CA TYR A 66 3.10 6.35 2.39
C TYR A 66 2.72 7.10 3.66
N ALA A 67 3.67 7.40 4.53
CA ALA A 67 3.43 8.20 5.74
C ALA A 67 2.82 9.59 5.42
N SER A 68 3.14 10.15 4.25
CA SER A 68 2.58 11.43 3.78
C SER A 68 1.08 11.39 3.48
N GLU A 69 0.47 10.20 3.46
CA GLU A 69 -0.98 10.02 3.23
C GLU A 69 -1.78 10.01 4.53
N ASP A 70 -1.15 10.18 5.70
CA ASP A 70 -1.76 10.02 7.02
C ASP A 70 -2.34 8.61 7.21
N HIS A 71 -1.60 7.75 7.91
CA HIS A 71 -1.96 6.34 8.08
C HIS A 71 -3.31 6.18 8.81
N ASP A 72 -3.65 7.05 9.75
CA ASP A 72 -4.93 6.99 10.46
C ASP A 72 -6.09 7.32 9.52
N ALA A 73 -5.93 8.33 8.67
CA ALA A 73 -6.91 8.67 7.64
C ALA A 73 -7.08 7.52 6.62
N VAL A 74 -5.98 6.84 6.25
CA VAL A 74 -6.03 5.67 5.38
C VAL A 74 -6.78 4.51 6.04
N LEU A 75 -6.52 4.21 7.32
CA LEU A 75 -7.22 3.17 8.07
C LEU A 75 -8.71 3.49 8.21
N GLN A 76 -9.08 4.74 8.48
CA GLN A 76 -10.47 5.16 8.52
C GLN A 76 -11.15 4.97 7.15
N ALA A 77 -10.49 5.35 6.07
CA ALA A 77 -11.02 5.15 4.71
C ALA A 77 -11.20 3.66 4.35
N LEU A 78 -10.34 2.77 4.87
CA LEU A 78 -10.50 1.32 4.72
C LEU A 78 -11.69 0.82 5.55
N ALA A 79 -11.87 1.32 6.77
CA ALA A 79 -13.00 1.00 7.62
C ALA A 79 -14.34 1.38 6.97
N ASP A 80 -14.40 2.57 6.37
CA ASP A 80 -15.61 3.08 5.72
C ASP A 80 -15.94 2.35 4.40
N ARG A 81 -14.93 1.92 3.65
CA ARG A 81 -15.09 1.39 2.29
C ARG A 81 -15.12 -0.13 2.21
N ILE A 82 -14.54 -0.81 3.18
CA ILE A 82 -14.41 -2.28 3.21
C ILE A 82 -15.18 -2.86 4.40
N SER A 83 -14.72 -2.55 5.60
CA SER A 83 -15.33 -3.02 6.86
C SER A 83 -14.69 -2.32 8.05
N PRO A 84 -15.45 -1.99 9.11
CA PRO A 84 -14.91 -1.44 10.35
C PRO A 84 -14.04 -2.45 11.13
N ARG A 85 -14.00 -3.72 10.74
CA ARG A 85 -13.19 -4.78 11.37
C ARG A 85 -11.76 -4.73 10.86
N VAL A 86 -11.04 -3.66 11.24
CA VAL A 86 -9.65 -3.36 10.88
C VAL A 86 -8.78 -3.54 12.12
N LEU A 87 -7.78 -4.42 12.07
CA LEU A 87 -6.87 -4.65 13.20
C LEU A 87 -5.41 -4.70 12.74
N ASP A 88 -4.50 -4.25 13.61
CA ASP A 88 -3.08 -4.54 13.49
C ASP A 88 -2.87 -6.06 13.64
N SER A 89 -2.55 -6.72 12.54
CA SER A 89 -2.36 -8.17 12.47
C SER A 89 -1.24 -8.49 11.47
N PRO A 90 0.02 -8.43 11.91
CA PRO A 90 1.19 -8.55 11.04
C PRO A 90 1.24 -9.85 10.22
N THR A 91 0.78 -10.96 10.79
CA THR A 91 0.93 -12.31 10.23
C THR A 91 0.37 -12.43 8.80
N ARG A 92 -0.81 -11.83 8.53
CA ARG A 92 -1.41 -11.84 7.18
C ARG A 92 -0.56 -11.10 6.15
N LEU A 93 0.32 -10.21 6.59
CA LEU A 93 1.15 -9.32 5.78
C LEU A 93 2.64 -9.73 5.75
N ASP A 94 3.01 -10.84 6.40
CA ASP A 94 4.41 -11.28 6.47
C ASP A 94 5.03 -11.53 5.09
N ALA A 95 4.28 -12.10 4.16
CA ALA A 95 4.75 -12.31 2.79
C ALA A 95 5.04 -10.96 2.11
N ALA A 96 4.09 -10.01 2.19
CA ALA A 96 4.24 -8.69 1.59
C ALA A 96 5.41 -7.89 2.20
N ALA A 97 5.54 -7.92 3.52
CA ALA A 97 6.64 -7.26 4.23
C ALA A 97 8.01 -7.86 3.84
N ARG A 98 8.11 -9.18 3.78
CA ARG A 98 9.34 -9.88 3.37
C ARG A 98 9.70 -9.56 1.92
N GLU A 99 8.74 -9.62 0.99
CA GLU A 99 8.98 -9.34 -0.42
C GLU A 99 9.40 -7.90 -0.66
N LEU A 100 8.76 -6.93 0.01
CA LEU A 100 9.18 -5.52 0.00
C LEU A 100 10.60 -5.35 0.54
N GLY A 101 10.94 -6.00 1.66
CA GLY A 101 12.29 -5.95 2.21
C GLY A 101 13.34 -6.46 1.21
N VAL A 102 13.07 -7.56 0.51
CA VAL A 102 13.97 -8.09 -0.52
C VAL A 102 14.02 -7.19 -1.77
N TYR A 103 12.88 -6.58 -2.17
CA TYR A 103 12.83 -5.62 -3.26
C TYR A 103 13.72 -4.40 -3.00
N PHE A 104 13.63 -3.82 -1.80
CA PHE A 104 14.45 -2.67 -1.42
C PHE A 104 15.94 -2.97 -1.29
N THR A 105 16.34 -4.23 -1.27
CA THR A 105 17.77 -4.63 -1.40
C THR A 105 18.22 -4.85 -2.85
N GLY A 106 17.36 -4.60 -3.84
CA GLY A 106 17.64 -4.83 -5.27
C GLY A 106 17.66 -6.31 -5.69
N ARG A 107 17.33 -7.24 -4.79
CA ARG A 107 17.40 -8.70 -5.06
C ARG A 107 16.07 -9.30 -5.54
N ARG A 108 15.01 -8.51 -5.59
CA ARG A 108 13.69 -8.91 -6.08
C ARG A 108 13.18 -7.92 -7.10
N HIS A 109 12.76 -8.41 -8.26
CA HIS A 109 12.37 -7.58 -9.40
C HIS A 109 10.85 -7.64 -9.70
N SER A 110 10.13 -8.56 -9.07
CA SER A 110 8.68 -8.74 -9.21
C SER A 110 8.07 -9.19 -7.88
N PHE A 111 6.79 -8.98 -7.69
CA PHE A 111 6.05 -9.42 -6.52
C PHE A 111 5.12 -10.58 -6.88
N ASP A 112 5.10 -11.60 -6.02
CA ASP A 112 4.21 -12.76 -6.14
C ASP A 112 3.21 -12.75 -4.98
N LEU A 113 2.37 -11.73 -4.97
CA LEU A 113 1.39 -11.46 -3.91
C LEU A 113 -0.02 -11.46 -4.49
N PRO A 114 -0.99 -12.09 -3.84
CA PRO A 114 -2.38 -11.91 -4.19
C PRO A 114 -2.79 -10.46 -3.95
N LEU A 115 -3.43 -9.83 -4.95
CA LEU A 115 -3.86 -8.44 -4.89
C LEU A 115 -5.38 -8.34 -4.87
N ASP A 116 -5.90 -7.61 -3.90
CA ASP A 116 -7.31 -7.28 -3.82
C ASP A 116 -7.59 -5.94 -4.52
N TRP A 117 -8.24 -6.02 -5.65
CA TRP A 117 -8.50 -4.87 -6.51
C TRP A 117 -9.78 -4.10 -6.17
N ARG A 118 -10.48 -4.41 -5.06
CA ARG A 118 -11.77 -3.78 -4.71
C ARG A 118 -11.73 -2.24 -4.60
N LEU A 119 -10.56 -1.67 -4.34
CA LEU A 119 -10.37 -0.21 -4.32
C LEU A 119 -10.16 0.39 -5.72
N SER A 120 -10.17 -0.42 -6.78
CA SER A 120 -9.96 0.02 -8.17
C SER A 120 -10.95 -0.66 -9.10
N ALA A 121 -11.63 0.14 -9.93
CA ALA A 121 -12.64 -0.35 -10.87
C ALA A 121 -12.48 0.27 -12.27
N GLY A 122 -13.14 -0.31 -13.25
CA GLY A 122 -13.23 0.21 -14.62
C GLY A 122 -11.87 0.49 -15.25
N PHE A 123 -11.76 1.60 -15.96
CA PHE A 123 -10.54 2.01 -16.66
C PHE A 123 -9.33 2.16 -15.72
N ARG A 124 -9.54 2.63 -14.49
CA ARG A 124 -8.46 2.73 -13.49
C ARG A 124 -7.86 1.35 -13.17
N ARG A 125 -8.70 0.32 -12.98
CA ARG A 125 -8.22 -1.05 -12.76
C ARG A 125 -7.48 -1.58 -13.99
N ALA A 126 -8.01 -1.34 -15.21
CA ALA A 126 -7.34 -1.73 -16.44
C ALA A 126 -5.95 -1.10 -16.58
N VAL A 127 -5.82 0.20 -16.29
CA VAL A 127 -4.52 0.87 -16.25
C VAL A 127 -3.58 0.19 -15.25
N LEU A 128 -4.01 0.03 -14.00
CA LEU A 128 -3.15 -0.48 -12.93
C LEU A 128 -2.73 -1.93 -13.16
N SER A 129 -3.57 -2.78 -13.74
CA SER A 129 -3.20 -4.16 -14.07
C SER A 129 -2.08 -4.23 -15.13
N HIS A 130 -2.08 -3.35 -16.12
CA HIS A 130 -0.99 -3.29 -17.11
C HIS A 130 0.33 -2.73 -16.57
N LEU A 131 0.31 -2.02 -15.43
CA LEU A 131 1.57 -1.54 -14.85
C LEU A 131 2.48 -2.69 -14.40
N THR A 132 1.93 -3.82 -14.00
CA THR A 132 2.71 -4.99 -13.57
C THR A 132 3.49 -5.64 -14.72
N GLU A 133 3.12 -5.32 -15.98
CA GLU A 133 3.82 -5.79 -17.17
C GLU A 133 5.08 -4.95 -17.48
N ILE A 134 5.21 -3.76 -16.88
CA ILE A 134 6.42 -2.93 -17.04
C ILE A 134 7.52 -3.56 -16.19
N GLY A 135 8.53 -4.14 -16.84
CA GLY A 135 9.63 -4.84 -16.17
C GLY A 135 10.44 -3.93 -15.24
N TYR A 136 11.14 -4.54 -14.30
CA TYR A 136 12.08 -3.89 -13.38
C TYR A 136 13.16 -3.14 -14.19
N GLY A 137 13.51 -1.93 -13.78
CA GLY A 137 14.47 -1.07 -14.49
C GLY A 137 13.95 -0.45 -15.79
N HIS A 138 12.70 -0.73 -16.20
CA HIS A 138 12.11 -0.18 -17.42
C HIS A 138 11.04 0.87 -17.08
N THR A 139 10.82 1.77 -18.02
CA THR A 139 9.78 2.81 -17.89
C THR A 139 8.83 2.79 -19.08
N ALA A 140 7.61 3.26 -18.87
CA ALA A 140 6.64 3.48 -19.92
C ALA A 140 6.06 4.90 -19.86
N SER A 141 5.59 5.43 -20.98
CA SER A 141 4.89 6.71 -20.96
C SER A 141 3.41 6.55 -20.57
N TYR A 142 2.80 7.60 -20.00
CA TYR A 142 1.36 7.63 -19.75
C TYR A 142 0.52 7.32 -21.00
N ALA A 143 1.01 7.75 -22.20
CA ALA A 143 0.35 7.46 -23.45
C ALA A 143 0.43 5.97 -23.84
N ALA A 144 1.56 5.32 -23.57
CA ALA A 144 1.74 3.89 -23.79
C ALA A 144 0.79 3.10 -22.88
N VAL A 145 0.73 3.44 -21.60
CA VAL A 145 -0.17 2.78 -20.63
C VAL A 145 -1.65 2.99 -20.98
N ALA A 146 -2.05 4.20 -21.41
CA ALA A 146 -3.42 4.48 -21.86
C ALA A 146 -3.81 3.61 -23.06
N ARG A 147 -2.87 3.36 -23.97
CA ARG A 147 -3.06 2.49 -25.13
C ARG A 147 -3.24 1.03 -24.71
N LEU A 148 -2.38 0.52 -23.83
CA LEU A 148 -2.48 -0.84 -23.29
C LEU A 148 -3.81 -1.06 -22.57
N ALA A 149 -4.29 -0.05 -21.82
CA ALA A 149 -5.58 -0.10 -21.14
C ALA A 149 -6.80 0.07 -22.09
N GLY A 150 -6.60 0.02 -23.42
CA GLY A 150 -7.65 0.02 -24.43
C GLY A 150 -8.18 1.41 -24.80
N ASN A 151 -7.63 2.51 -24.27
CA ASN A 151 -8.07 3.87 -24.64
C ASN A 151 -6.90 4.84 -24.84
N PRO A 152 -6.32 4.91 -26.05
CA PRO A 152 -5.18 5.78 -26.35
C PRO A 152 -5.41 7.28 -26.10
N LYS A 153 -6.67 7.72 -26.12
CA LYS A 153 -7.04 9.12 -25.89
C LYS A 153 -7.14 9.47 -24.40
N ALA A 154 -7.18 8.48 -23.52
CA ALA A 154 -7.41 8.65 -22.08
C ALA A 154 -6.10 8.87 -21.28
N VAL A 155 -5.10 9.56 -21.83
CA VAL A 155 -3.78 9.77 -21.20
C VAL A 155 -3.88 10.45 -19.82
N ARG A 156 -4.78 11.46 -19.68
CA ARG A 156 -5.02 12.13 -18.39
C ARG A 156 -5.63 11.18 -17.36
N ALA A 157 -6.56 10.32 -17.77
CA ALA A 157 -7.16 9.33 -16.89
C ALA A 157 -6.15 8.26 -16.47
N ALA A 158 -5.23 7.85 -17.35
CA ALA A 158 -4.12 6.98 -17.01
C ALA A 158 -3.18 7.63 -15.98
N ALA A 159 -2.86 8.91 -16.14
CA ALA A 159 -2.08 9.66 -15.16
C ALA A 159 -2.80 9.75 -13.80
N THR A 160 -4.11 9.98 -13.79
CA THR A 160 -4.93 9.97 -12.57
C THR A 160 -4.93 8.58 -11.92
N ALA A 161 -5.07 7.50 -12.70
CA ALA A 161 -5.01 6.14 -12.19
C ALA A 161 -3.68 5.85 -11.48
N CYS A 162 -2.55 6.27 -12.08
CA CYS A 162 -1.23 6.17 -11.45
C CYS A 162 -1.13 7.01 -10.16
N ALA A 163 -1.64 8.23 -10.18
CA ALA A 163 -1.60 9.15 -9.03
C ALA A 163 -2.51 8.73 -7.87
N THR A 164 -3.47 7.84 -8.11
CA THR A 164 -4.40 7.31 -7.10
C THR A 164 -4.27 5.80 -6.92
N ASN A 165 -3.14 5.22 -7.30
CA ASN A 165 -2.87 3.80 -7.17
C ASN A 165 -2.94 3.36 -5.69
N PRO A 166 -3.82 2.42 -5.30
CA PRO A 166 -3.90 1.97 -3.91
C PRO A 166 -2.74 1.05 -3.51
N LEU A 167 -1.94 0.57 -4.45
CA LEU A 167 -0.88 -0.43 -4.24
C LEU A 167 0.48 0.05 -4.79
N PRO A 168 0.94 1.29 -4.47
CA PRO A 168 2.22 1.78 -4.99
C PRO A 168 3.36 0.84 -4.58
N VAL A 169 4.44 0.85 -5.33
CA VAL A 169 5.59 -0.07 -5.29
C VAL A 169 5.23 -1.44 -5.84
N ILE A 170 4.24 -2.13 -5.26
CA ILE A 170 3.77 -3.46 -5.72
C ILE A 170 3.23 -3.37 -7.15
N VAL A 171 2.33 -2.41 -7.38
CA VAL A 171 1.87 -2.01 -8.73
C VAL A 171 2.69 -0.80 -9.14
N PRO A 172 3.66 -0.94 -10.05
CA PRO A 172 4.80 -0.03 -10.19
C PRO A 172 4.46 1.26 -10.96
N CYS A 173 3.54 2.09 -10.43
CA CYS A 173 3.22 3.37 -11.05
C CYS A 173 4.39 4.37 -11.03
N HIS A 174 5.46 4.12 -10.27
CA HIS A 174 6.71 4.86 -10.35
C HIS A 174 7.43 4.68 -11.69
N ARG A 175 7.25 3.54 -12.38
CA ARG A 175 7.80 3.26 -13.73
C ARG A 175 7.10 4.04 -14.84
N VAL A 176 6.00 4.77 -14.54
CA VAL A 176 5.32 5.57 -15.56
C VAL A 176 5.81 7.02 -15.49
N ILE A 177 6.32 7.51 -16.62
CA ILE A 177 6.92 8.84 -16.78
C ILE A 177 6.29 9.58 -17.97
N TYR A 178 6.62 10.84 -18.18
CA TYR A 178 6.24 11.55 -19.38
C TYR A 178 7.08 11.07 -20.57
N SER A 179 6.56 11.26 -21.80
CA SER A 179 7.27 10.88 -23.04
C SER A 179 8.58 11.66 -23.28
N ASP A 180 8.74 12.79 -22.63
CA ASP A 180 9.97 13.61 -22.64
C ASP A 180 10.97 13.22 -21.52
N GLY A 181 10.72 12.13 -20.80
CA GLY A 181 11.56 11.63 -19.71
C GLY A 181 11.34 12.30 -18.35
N ARG A 182 10.51 13.35 -18.26
CA ARG A 182 10.20 13.97 -16.96
C ARG A 182 9.40 13.03 -16.07
N ILE A 183 9.73 13.02 -14.77
CA ILE A 183 8.97 12.27 -13.77
C ILE A 183 7.65 13.01 -13.46
N GLY A 184 6.53 12.25 -13.50
CA GLY A 184 5.21 12.77 -13.12
C GLY A 184 4.98 12.71 -11.60
N ARG A 185 3.77 13.13 -11.20
CA ARG A 185 3.34 13.04 -9.79
C ARG A 185 3.39 11.61 -9.28
N TYR A 186 3.64 11.47 -7.98
CA TYR A 186 3.69 10.18 -7.28
C TYR A 186 3.13 10.33 -5.86
N LEU A 187 2.50 9.29 -5.33
CA LEU A 187 1.88 9.30 -4.00
C LEU A 187 2.89 9.56 -2.88
N GLY A 188 4.03 8.89 -2.93
CA GLY A 188 5.13 9.11 -1.98
C GLY A 188 5.97 10.38 -2.26
N GLY A 189 5.53 11.24 -3.19
CA GLY A 189 6.28 12.43 -3.58
C GLY A 189 7.38 12.15 -4.62
N PRO A 190 8.00 13.22 -5.15
CA PRO A 190 8.99 13.10 -6.22
C PRO A 190 10.28 12.40 -5.76
N ASP A 191 10.65 12.54 -4.48
CA ASP A 191 11.87 11.92 -3.95
C ASP A 191 11.73 10.41 -3.85
N ALA A 192 10.60 9.91 -3.35
CA ALA A 192 10.32 8.48 -3.32
C ALA A 192 10.30 7.88 -4.73
N LYS A 193 9.72 8.61 -5.71
CA LYS A 193 9.74 8.14 -7.11
C LYS A 193 11.16 8.07 -7.68
N ARG A 194 11.98 9.08 -7.43
CA ARG A 194 13.40 9.08 -7.85
C ARG A 194 14.18 7.95 -7.21
N ALA A 195 13.98 7.73 -5.90
CA ALA A 195 14.66 6.65 -5.18
C ALA A 195 14.31 5.27 -5.74
N LEU A 196 13.03 5.01 -6.03
CA LEU A 196 12.58 3.74 -6.64
C LEU A 196 13.16 3.55 -8.04
N LEU A 197 13.12 4.58 -8.88
CA LEU A 197 13.72 4.50 -10.23
C LEU A 197 15.23 4.30 -10.18
N ALA A 198 15.94 4.97 -9.26
CA ALA A 198 17.38 4.80 -9.07
C ALA A 198 17.72 3.39 -8.54
N LEU A 199 16.95 2.86 -7.59
CA LEU A 199 17.11 1.48 -7.12
C LEU A 199 17.01 0.48 -8.26
N GLU A 200 16.00 0.66 -9.12
CA GLU A 200 15.76 -0.25 -10.24
C GLU A 200 16.76 -0.10 -11.41
N ALA A 201 17.36 1.06 -11.56
CA ALA A 201 18.38 1.30 -12.59
C ALA A 201 19.78 0.79 -12.21
N ALA A 202 20.01 0.48 -10.92
CA ALA A 202 21.30 0.04 -10.41
C ALA A 202 21.50 -1.48 -10.42
N ALA A 203 20.52 -2.24 -10.89
CA ALA A 203 20.51 -3.71 -10.84
C ALA A 203 20.89 -4.37 -12.17
#